data_9cb94245a834bc8cbe008f27dcd84887
#
_entry.id   9cb94245a834bc8cbe008f27dcd84887
#
_cell.length_a   1.000
_cell.length_b   1.000
_cell.length_c   1.000
_cell.angle_alpha   90.00
_cell.angle_beta   90.00
_cell.angle_gamma   90.00
#
_symmetry.space_group_name_H-M   'P 1'
#
loop_
_entity.id
_entity.type
_entity.pdbx_description
1 polymer ?
#
loop_
_entity_poly.entity_id
_entity_poly.type
_entity_poly.pdbx_seq_one_letter_code
_entity_poly.pdbx_strand_id
1 'polypeptide(L)'
;MASKNKLAENLIKNYVFFSITTGMIIFLLLVIFNYRLLNKFGDSDFAKLKASEIVQQNYVDIQSEAIEKVHGWIEILDDHLRVIYVKGEKQDIFLSYTEKEINRQFYDLDDSLYHATLAPFETKDGRTFYCFVKIPKKYLSTSFQFSHESKAFISIFWKFLLQTLALCFLLFIINVYIHSIWTAGKITSPLRYISEGIRNVANGQFYKRLHFKSNYELQQLQEQFNIMAEKLEEAEMEKKQLEESKQRMLVDISHDLKTPITSIQGYIEALQRGLITDEKKKKSTLDLIHTKTKLVITLIEDVFELSKLESPDYPFTKERLDITEFIRQMAIEFYYSFKEKNINFHVDIPEEEIIISFNHKHLYRAVSNILSNALTYNPAGTLVLFQLKEENTYVRISVIDNGIGISDSIKEKIFEPFVRGDHSRKSDGGTGLGLTISKNIIKKHGGQIELDTSMGKTVFQITLFK
;
A
#
# COMPACT_ATOMS: atom_id res chain seq x y z
N MET A 1 -5.24 21.43 -2.37
CA MET A 1 -5.31 20.41 -1.29
C MET A 1 -6.43 19.44 -1.64
N ALA A 2 -6.12 18.30 -2.25
CA ALA A 2 -7.12 17.28 -2.54
C ALA A 2 -7.61 16.71 -1.21
N SER A 3 -8.92 16.73 -0.99
CA SER A 3 -9.58 16.09 0.16
C SER A 3 -9.08 14.65 0.26
N LYS A 4 -8.36 14.33 1.32
CA LYS A 4 -7.94 12.97 1.63
C LYS A 4 -9.21 12.17 1.90
N ASN A 5 -9.71 11.46 0.90
CA ASN A 5 -10.87 10.57 1.05
C ASN A 5 -10.48 9.42 1.99
N LYS A 6 -10.74 9.62 3.27
CA LYS A 6 -10.51 8.59 4.29
C LYS A 6 -11.43 7.39 4.06
N LEU A 7 -10.97 6.19 4.34
CA LEU A 7 -11.72 4.95 4.21
C LEU A 7 -13.07 5.05 4.97
N ALA A 8 -13.04 5.61 6.18
CA ALA A 8 -14.22 5.85 7.00
C ALA A 8 -15.23 6.78 6.31
N GLU A 9 -14.79 7.90 5.72
CA GLU A 9 -15.68 8.81 4.97
C GLU A 9 -16.32 8.12 3.76
N ASN A 10 -15.56 7.31 3.04
CA ASN A 10 -16.08 6.58 1.89
C ASN A 10 -17.08 5.50 2.32
N LEU A 11 -16.81 4.80 3.42
CA LEU A 11 -17.77 3.85 4.01
C LEU A 11 -19.05 4.55 4.45
N ILE A 12 -18.95 5.68 5.17
CA ILE A 12 -20.12 6.46 5.60
C ILE A 12 -20.90 6.93 4.36
N LYS A 13 -20.25 7.50 3.34
CA LYS A 13 -20.92 7.90 2.09
C LYS A 13 -21.63 6.74 1.42
N ASN A 14 -21.01 5.55 1.41
CA ASN A 14 -21.63 4.34 0.85
C ASN A 14 -22.87 3.92 1.62
N TYR A 15 -22.81 3.89 2.96
CA TYR A 15 -23.97 3.56 3.80
C TYR A 15 -25.09 4.60 3.68
N VAL A 16 -24.75 5.87 3.64
CA VAL A 16 -25.72 6.95 3.42
C VAL A 16 -26.39 6.79 2.05
N PHE A 17 -25.59 6.55 0.99
CA PHE A 17 -26.13 6.33 -0.35
C PHE A 17 -27.02 5.07 -0.41
N PHE A 18 -26.63 3.97 0.22
CA PHE A 18 -27.45 2.77 0.35
C PHE A 18 -28.78 3.06 1.07
N SER A 19 -28.72 3.81 2.17
CA SER A 19 -29.91 4.18 2.94
C SER A 19 -30.85 5.07 2.14
N ILE A 20 -30.31 6.04 1.39
CA ILE A 20 -31.08 6.92 0.51
C ILE A 20 -31.75 6.12 -0.61
N THR A 21 -31.01 5.24 -1.31
CA THR A 21 -31.57 4.43 -2.40
C THR A 21 -32.65 3.47 -1.88
N THR A 22 -32.43 2.86 -0.73
CA THR A 22 -33.43 2.00 -0.07
C THR A 22 -34.68 2.81 0.32
N GLY A 23 -34.50 3.98 0.93
CA GLY A 23 -35.60 4.88 1.29
C GLY A 23 -36.39 5.34 0.06
N MET A 24 -35.72 5.67 -1.05
CA MET A 24 -36.34 6.06 -2.31
C MET A 24 -37.16 4.92 -2.93
N ILE A 25 -36.65 3.68 -2.88
CA ILE A 25 -37.37 2.49 -3.34
C ILE A 25 -38.67 2.32 -2.53
N ILE A 26 -38.58 2.37 -1.19
CA ILE A 26 -39.75 2.25 -0.31
C ILE A 26 -40.74 3.36 -0.59
N PHE A 27 -40.31 4.61 -0.68
CA PHE A 27 -41.16 5.75 -0.97
C PHE A 27 -41.90 5.61 -2.29
N LEU A 28 -41.18 5.25 -3.38
CA LEU A 28 -41.76 5.04 -4.69
C LEU A 28 -42.82 3.94 -4.67
N LEU A 29 -42.55 2.85 -3.98
CA LEU A 29 -43.50 1.74 -3.87
C LEU A 29 -44.75 2.12 -3.04
N LEU A 30 -44.61 2.94 -1.99
CA LEU A 30 -45.73 3.50 -1.26
C LEU A 30 -46.58 4.40 -2.14
N VAL A 31 -46.00 5.23 -2.99
CA VAL A 31 -46.73 6.07 -3.95
C VAL A 31 -47.47 5.19 -4.96
N ILE A 32 -46.84 4.18 -5.53
CA ILE A 32 -47.46 3.24 -6.46
C ILE A 32 -48.63 2.48 -5.78
N PHE A 33 -48.43 2.02 -4.55
CA PHE A 33 -49.46 1.34 -3.77
C PHE A 33 -50.69 2.25 -3.55
N ASN A 34 -50.45 3.49 -3.07
CA ASN A 34 -51.51 4.47 -2.90
C ASN A 34 -52.25 4.80 -4.21
N TYR A 35 -51.50 5.02 -5.30
CA TYR A 35 -52.10 5.30 -6.60
C TYR A 35 -52.99 4.14 -7.09
N ARG A 36 -52.51 2.89 -6.95
CA ARG A 36 -53.30 1.71 -7.31
C ARG A 36 -54.56 1.55 -6.43
N LEU A 37 -54.45 1.88 -5.13
CA LEU A 37 -55.55 1.83 -4.21
C LEU A 37 -56.59 2.88 -4.58
N LEU A 38 -56.19 4.14 -4.80
CA LEU A 38 -57.05 5.24 -5.18
C LEU A 38 -57.79 4.98 -6.51
N ASN A 39 -57.07 4.52 -7.53
CA ASN A 39 -57.70 4.22 -8.82
C ASN A 39 -58.67 3.06 -8.76
N LYS A 40 -58.50 2.09 -7.88
CA LYS A 40 -59.41 0.97 -7.75
C LYS A 40 -60.64 1.29 -6.90
N PHE A 41 -60.46 2.17 -5.92
CA PHE A 41 -61.53 2.51 -4.95
C PHE A 41 -61.96 3.97 -4.96
N GLY A 42 -61.33 4.82 -5.78
CA GLY A 42 -61.64 6.25 -5.91
C GLY A 42 -62.87 6.56 -6.76
N ASP A 43 -63.34 5.66 -7.62
CA ASP A 43 -64.63 5.72 -8.26
C ASP A 43 -65.71 5.26 -7.31
N SER A 44 -65.98 6.10 -6.31
CA SER A 44 -67.10 5.86 -5.43
C SER A 44 -68.37 6.15 -6.20
N ASP A 45 -69.33 5.24 -6.13
CA ASP A 45 -70.71 5.45 -6.57
C ASP A 45 -71.39 6.67 -5.91
N PHE A 46 -70.69 7.32 -4.96
CA PHE A 46 -71.11 8.54 -4.29
C PHE A 46 -71.36 9.74 -5.22
N ALA A 47 -70.57 9.86 -6.31
CA ALA A 47 -70.81 10.91 -7.32
C ALA A 47 -72.13 10.69 -8.00
N LYS A 48 -72.54 9.46 -8.26
CA LYS A 48 -73.81 9.10 -8.93
C LYS A 48 -75.06 9.26 -8.05
N LEU A 49 -74.87 9.66 -6.79
CA LEU A 49 -75.99 9.92 -5.84
C LEU A 49 -76.41 11.40 -5.81
N LYS A 50 -75.75 12.29 -6.53
CA LYS A 50 -76.08 13.72 -6.62
C LYS A 50 -77.04 13.98 -7.76
N ALA A 51 -78.07 14.78 -7.51
CA ALA A 51 -79.01 15.18 -8.55
C ALA A 51 -78.37 15.77 -9.77
N SER A 52 -77.27 16.59 -9.62
CA SER A 52 -76.56 17.24 -10.72
C SER A 52 -75.83 16.28 -11.68
N GLU A 53 -75.56 15.07 -11.24
CA GLU A 53 -74.82 14.10 -12.04
C GLU A 53 -75.71 13.08 -12.77
N ILE A 54 -76.92 12.94 -12.34
CA ILE A 54 -77.89 11.99 -12.90
C ILE A 54 -78.91 12.63 -13.78
N VAL A 55 -79.02 13.96 -13.78
CA VAL A 55 -80.03 14.75 -14.57
C VAL A 55 -79.81 14.46 -16.07
N GLN A 56 -80.95 14.24 -16.76
CA GLN A 56 -81.02 14.09 -18.21
C GLN A 56 -82.19 14.96 -18.76
N GLN A 57 -82.08 15.42 -19.99
CA GLN A 57 -83.10 16.23 -20.64
C GLN A 57 -84.46 15.55 -20.66
N ASN A 58 -84.52 14.23 -20.73
CA ASN A 58 -85.74 13.45 -20.52
C ASN A 58 -85.63 12.77 -19.17
N TYR A 59 -86.44 13.24 -18.26
CA TYR A 59 -86.46 12.78 -16.84
C TYR A 59 -86.88 11.30 -16.69
N VAL A 60 -87.60 10.73 -17.67
CA VAL A 60 -88.00 9.32 -17.66
C VAL A 60 -86.81 8.40 -17.80
N ASP A 61 -85.76 8.87 -18.49
CA ASP A 61 -84.54 8.07 -18.82
C ASP A 61 -83.45 8.18 -17.72
N ILE A 62 -83.69 8.95 -16.65
CA ILE A 62 -82.73 9.09 -15.53
C ILE A 62 -82.49 7.71 -14.91
N GLN A 63 -81.19 7.35 -14.80
CA GLN A 63 -80.78 6.10 -14.18
C GLN A 63 -80.90 6.19 -12.62
N SER A 64 -81.80 5.41 -12.06
CA SER A 64 -82.11 5.43 -10.59
C SER A 64 -81.45 4.28 -9.80
N GLU A 65 -80.82 3.31 -10.52
CA GLU A 65 -80.27 2.07 -9.89
C GLU A 65 -79.32 2.32 -8.71
N ALA A 66 -78.49 3.34 -8.81
CA ALA A 66 -77.51 3.65 -7.76
C ALA A 66 -78.26 4.25 -6.49
N ILE A 67 -79.31 5.04 -6.74
CA ILE A 67 -80.10 5.68 -5.70
C ILE A 67 -81.02 4.65 -5.04
N GLU A 68 -81.65 3.80 -5.81
CA GLU A 68 -82.52 2.73 -5.32
C GLU A 68 -81.79 1.71 -4.43
N LYS A 69 -80.54 1.42 -4.76
CA LYS A 69 -79.66 0.55 -3.94
C LYS A 69 -79.46 1.05 -2.53
N VAL A 70 -79.55 2.35 -2.31
CA VAL A 70 -79.49 3.02 -0.98
C VAL A 70 -80.85 3.41 -0.48
N HIS A 71 -81.93 2.79 -0.98
CA HIS A 71 -83.33 3.04 -0.63
C HIS A 71 -83.71 4.52 -0.85
N GLY A 72 -83.04 5.23 -1.75
CA GLY A 72 -83.39 6.58 -2.13
C GLY A 72 -84.41 6.60 -3.30
N TRP A 73 -84.92 7.76 -3.62
CA TRP A 73 -85.80 7.98 -4.76
C TRP A 73 -85.55 9.35 -5.39
N ILE A 74 -86.05 9.53 -6.59
CA ILE A 74 -85.93 10.74 -7.39
C ILE A 74 -87.29 11.32 -7.58
N GLU A 75 -87.48 12.62 -7.30
CA GLU A 75 -88.69 13.39 -7.56
C GLU A 75 -88.30 14.44 -8.66
N ILE A 76 -89.20 14.61 -9.64
CA ILE A 76 -89.10 15.70 -10.60
C ILE A 76 -90.16 16.71 -10.22
N LEU A 77 -89.69 17.96 -9.98
CA LEU A 77 -90.58 19.07 -9.58
C LEU A 77 -90.75 20.04 -10.77
N ASP A 78 -91.94 20.61 -10.88
CA ASP A 78 -92.23 21.70 -11.79
C ASP A 78 -91.68 23.06 -11.29
N ASP A 79 -91.97 24.17 -12.02
CA ASP A 79 -91.63 25.54 -11.68
C ASP A 79 -92.33 26.06 -10.42
N HIS A 80 -93.42 25.38 -9.99
CA HIS A 80 -94.14 25.63 -8.78
C HIS A 80 -93.80 24.65 -7.66
N LEU A 81 -92.70 23.89 -7.80
CA LEU A 81 -92.16 22.89 -6.87
C LEU A 81 -93.19 21.76 -6.53
N ARG A 82 -94.12 21.44 -7.48
CA ARG A 82 -94.98 20.30 -7.39
C ARG A 82 -94.36 19.06 -7.99
N VAL A 83 -94.53 17.92 -7.32
CA VAL A 83 -94.00 16.63 -7.79
C VAL A 83 -94.80 16.15 -8.99
N ILE A 84 -94.16 16.08 -10.16
CA ILE A 84 -94.83 15.64 -11.40
C ILE A 84 -94.43 14.20 -11.79
N TYR A 85 -93.32 13.73 -11.27
CA TYR A 85 -92.81 12.36 -11.58
C TYR A 85 -91.97 11.86 -10.42
N VAL A 86 -92.07 10.57 -10.12
CA VAL A 86 -91.26 9.90 -9.09
C VAL A 86 -90.63 8.62 -9.66
N LYS A 87 -89.35 8.42 -9.37
CA LYS A 87 -88.68 7.19 -9.71
C LYS A 87 -87.97 6.62 -8.47
N GLY A 88 -88.21 5.35 -8.21
CA GLY A 88 -87.87 4.68 -6.96
C GLY A 88 -89.02 4.65 -5.92
N GLU A 89 -88.78 4.06 -4.80
CA GLU A 89 -89.83 3.86 -3.73
C GLU A 89 -89.88 5.08 -2.82
N LYS A 90 -90.84 5.99 -3.08
CA LYS A 90 -91.05 7.22 -2.31
C LYS A 90 -91.52 6.91 -0.88
N GLN A 91 -90.81 7.41 0.11
CA GLN A 91 -91.07 7.14 1.54
C GLN A 91 -91.70 8.32 2.30
N ASP A 92 -91.96 9.45 1.63
CA ASP A 92 -92.63 10.60 2.16
C ASP A 92 -93.96 10.84 1.45
N ILE A 93 -94.82 11.75 2.03
CA ILE A 93 -96.16 12.02 1.57
C ILE A 93 -96.25 13.36 0.81
N PHE A 94 -95.11 14.09 0.62
CA PHE A 94 -95.14 15.43 0.01
C PHE A 94 -95.49 15.37 -1.49
N LEU A 95 -96.51 16.06 -1.91
CA LEU A 95 -96.84 16.20 -3.33
C LEU A 95 -96.44 17.58 -3.94
N SER A 96 -96.11 18.52 -3.07
CA SER A 96 -95.53 19.82 -3.42
C SER A 96 -94.67 20.33 -2.27
N TYR A 97 -93.75 21.23 -2.57
CA TYR A 97 -92.83 21.81 -1.61
C TYR A 97 -92.90 23.32 -1.65
N THR A 98 -92.73 23.95 -0.50
CA THR A 98 -92.43 25.38 -0.44
C THR A 98 -90.92 25.59 -0.48
N GLU A 99 -90.51 26.76 -0.94
CA GLU A 99 -89.08 27.10 -0.92
C GLU A 99 -88.42 26.92 0.46
N LYS A 100 -89.21 27.24 1.51
CA LYS A 100 -88.81 27.09 2.90
C LYS A 100 -88.57 25.63 3.26
N GLU A 101 -89.36 24.71 2.79
CA GLU A 101 -89.24 23.27 3.03
C GLU A 101 -88.08 22.67 2.32
N ILE A 102 -87.87 23.09 1.06
CA ILE A 102 -86.68 22.68 0.31
C ILE A 102 -85.40 23.19 1.01
N ASN A 103 -85.36 24.47 1.36
CA ASN A 103 -84.20 25.06 2.05
C ASN A 103 -83.95 24.37 3.42
N ARG A 104 -85.02 24.04 4.16
CA ARG A 104 -84.83 23.30 5.41
C ARG A 104 -84.19 21.96 5.24
N GLN A 105 -84.43 21.24 4.14
CA GLN A 105 -83.80 19.95 3.88
C GLN A 105 -82.30 20.09 3.54
N PHE A 106 -81.81 21.26 3.10
CA PHE A 106 -80.40 21.52 2.82
C PHE A 106 -79.65 22.10 4.01
N TYR A 107 -80.27 22.93 4.83
CA TYR A 107 -79.55 23.67 5.89
C TYR A 107 -79.74 23.09 7.29
N ASP A 108 -80.84 22.37 7.57
CA ASP A 108 -81.10 21.73 8.85
C ASP A 108 -80.68 20.27 8.87
N LEU A 109 -79.31 20.09 8.86
CA LEU A 109 -78.71 18.78 8.71
C LEU A 109 -78.98 17.81 9.86
N ASP A 110 -79.29 18.31 11.05
CA ASP A 110 -79.51 17.43 12.25
C ASP A 110 -80.93 16.93 12.35
N ASP A 111 -81.96 17.65 11.87
CA ASP A 111 -83.37 17.33 12.04
C ASP A 111 -84.02 16.67 10.80
N SER A 112 -83.35 16.66 9.65
CA SER A 112 -83.84 16.04 8.42
C SER A 112 -83.65 14.53 8.39
N LEU A 113 -84.68 13.77 8.08
CA LEU A 113 -84.67 12.31 7.94
C LEU A 113 -83.95 11.86 6.66
N TYR A 114 -83.76 12.77 5.69
CA TYR A 114 -83.22 12.49 4.40
C TYR A 114 -81.97 13.36 4.05
N HIS A 115 -81.04 12.81 3.33
CA HIS A 115 -80.06 13.59 2.60
C HIS A 115 -80.66 13.95 1.25
N ALA A 116 -80.77 15.23 0.96
CA ALA A 116 -81.43 15.71 -0.26
C ALA A 116 -80.40 16.44 -1.16
N THR A 117 -80.49 16.24 -2.48
CA THR A 117 -79.77 17.03 -3.48
C THR A 117 -80.79 17.49 -4.55
N LEU A 118 -80.68 18.75 -4.97
CA LEU A 118 -81.56 19.37 -5.98
C LEU A 118 -80.68 19.88 -7.11
N ALA A 119 -81.09 19.63 -8.35
CA ALA A 119 -80.46 20.20 -9.54
C ALA A 119 -81.52 20.66 -10.57
N PRO A 120 -81.44 21.89 -11.03
CA PRO A 120 -82.32 22.36 -12.12
C PRO A 120 -81.82 21.71 -13.48
N PHE A 121 -82.84 21.48 -14.35
CA PHE A 121 -82.52 21.04 -15.72
C PHE A 121 -83.61 21.53 -16.65
N GLU A 122 -83.25 21.65 -17.94
CA GLU A 122 -84.19 22.04 -18.98
C GLU A 122 -84.59 20.82 -19.83
N THR A 123 -85.86 20.66 -20.08
CA THR A 123 -86.44 19.66 -20.96
C THR A 123 -86.29 20.12 -22.43
N LYS A 124 -86.46 19.22 -23.39
CA LYS A 124 -86.46 19.54 -24.80
C LYS A 124 -87.45 20.61 -25.23
N ASP A 125 -88.54 20.80 -24.47
CA ASP A 125 -89.61 21.79 -24.71
C ASP A 125 -89.28 23.16 -24.08
N GLY A 126 -88.08 23.39 -23.55
CA GLY A 126 -87.57 24.63 -22.95
C GLY A 126 -88.21 24.96 -21.59
N ARG A 127 -88.82 24.00 -20.91
CA ARG A 127 -89.30 24.16 -19.58
C ARG A 127 -88.28 23.74 -18.50
N THR A 128 -88.17 24.56 -17.46
CA THR A 128 -87.25 24.25 -16.35
C THR A 128 -87.92 23.34 -15.36
N PHE A 129 -87.25 22.24 -14.99
CA PHE A 129 -87.67 21.32 -13.93
C PHE A 129 -86.56 21.16 -12.93
N TYR A 130 -86.85 20.61 -11.76
CA TYR A 130 -85.89 20.32 -10.73
C TYR A 130 -85.83 18.82 -10.45
N CYS A 131 -84.67 18.25 -10.53
CA CYS A 131 -84.39 16.88 -10.12
C CYS A 131 -84.06 16.89 -8.64
N PHE A 132 -84.89 16.24 -7.80
CA PHE A 132 -84.74 16.20 -6.39
C PHE A 132 -84.52 14.77 -5.94
N VAL A 133 -83.32 14.50 -5.46
CA VAL A 133 -82.86 13.17 -5.01
C VAL A 133 -82.95 13.18 -3.49
N LYS A 134 -83.62 12.19 -2.93
CA LYS A 134 -83.76 12.00 -1.44
C LYS A 134 -83.23 10.60 -1.11
N ILE A 135 -82.36 10.56 -0.09
CA ILE A 135 -81.78 9.32 0.41
C ILE A 135 -81.94 9.32 1.93
N PRO A 136 -82.61 8.30 2.52
CA PRO A 136 -82.74 8.25 3.96
C PRO A 136 -81.38 8.17 4.66
N LYS A 137 -81.14 9.08 5.62
CA LYS A 137 -79.82 9.17 6.32
C LYS A 137 -79.46 7.88 7.02
N LYS A 138 -80.41 7.09 7.50
CA LYS A 138 -80.11 5.77 8.07
C LYS A 138 -79.36 4.82 7.12
N TYR A 139 -79.57 4.96 5.83
CA TYR A 139 -78.89 4.12 4.83
C TYR A 139 -77.57 4.75 4.32
N LEU A 140 -77.42 6.07 4.42
CA LEU A 140 -76.12 6.73 4.15
C LEU A 140 -75.11 6.47 5.25
N SER A 141 -75.53 6.42 6.53
CA SER A 141 -74.63 6.03 7.63
C SER A 141 -74.34 4.54 7.65
N THR A 142 -75.15 3.69 7.08
CA THR A 142 -75.01 2.23 7.05
C THR A 142 -74.20 1.78 5.85
N SER A 143 -74.06 2.59 4.79
CA SER A 143 -73.19 2.27 3.65
C SER A 143 -71.66 2.33 4.02
N PHE A 144 -71.36 2.91 5.18
CA PHE A 144 -70.04 2.75 5.82
C PHE A 144 -69.92 1.48 6.68
N GLN A 145 -71.01 0.74 6.91
CA GLN A 145 -70.94 -0.55 7.57
C GLN A 145 -70.55 -1.61 6.51
N PHE A 146 -69.34 -2.09 6.65
CA PHE A 146 -68.70 -3.22 6.00
C PHE A 146 -69.68 -4.42 5.80
N SER A 147 -70.57 -4.37 4.82
CA SER A 147 -71.31 -5.55 4.41
C SER A 147 -70.57 -6.27 3.28
N HIS A 148 -70.98 -7.44 2.91
CA HIS A 148 -70.41 -8.45 1.99
C HIS A 148 -69.29 -8.04 0.96
N GLU A 149 -69.16 -6.75 0.58
CA GLU A 149 -68.08 -6.19 -0.24
C GLU A 149 -66.75 -6.08 0.52
N SER A 150 -66.75 -6.14 1.86
CA SER A 150 -65.56 -6.08 2.68
C SER A 150 -64.62 -7.25 2.43
N LYS A 151 -65.14 -8.45 2.13
CA LYS A 151 -64.29 -9.62 1.83
C LYS A 151 -63.56 -9.45 0.49
N ALA A 152 -64.23 -8.89 -0.51
CA ALA A 152 -63.63 -8.57 -1.81
C ALA A 152 -62.60 -7.46 -1.67
N PHE A 153 -62.89 -6.40 -0.92
CA PHE A 153 -61.99 -5.31 -0.60
C PHE A 153 -60.73 -5.83 0.11
N ILE A 154 -60.91 -6.60 1.20
CA ILE A 154 -59.81 -7.18 1.98
C ILE A 154 -58.95 -8.09 1.10
N SER A 155 -59.54 -8.92 0.25
CA SER A 155 -58.78 -9.81 -0.63
C SER A 155 -57.95 -9.05 -1.68
N ILE A 156 -58.51 -7.99 -2.28
CA ILE A 156 -57.83 -7.12 -3.24
C ILE A 156 -56.72 -6.32 -2.55
N PHE A 157 -56.97 -5.76 -1.37
CA PHE A 157 -56.00 -5.05 -0.56
C PHE A 157 -54.81 -5.96 -0.24
N TRP A 158 -55.02 -7.16 0.30
CA TRP A 158 -53.98 -8.12 0.61
C TRP A 158 -53.22 -8.56 -0.65
N LYS A 159 -53.88 -8.73 -1.78
CA LYS A 159 -53.20 -9.05 -3.04
C LYS A 159 -52.26 -7.93 -3.49
N PHE A 160 -52.69 -6.68 -3.46
CA PHE A 160 -51.86 -5.52 -3.78
C PHE A 160 -50.72 -5.34 -2.77
N LEU A 161 -50.98 -5.53 -1.48
CA LEU A 161 -49.98 -5.46 -0.45
C LEU A 161 -48.90 -6.51 -0.64
N LEU A 162 -49.26 -7.78 -0.85
CA LEU A 162 -48.33 -8.87 -1.08
C LEU A 162 -47.50 -8.67 -2.37
N GLN A 163 -48.12 -8.19 -3.44
CA GLN A 163 -47.42 -7.88 -4.68
C GLN A 163 -46.39 -6.75 -4.49
N THR A 164 -46.80 -5.69 -3.76
CA THR A 164 -45.90 -4.56 -3.48
C THR A 164 -44.76 -4.97 -2.54
N LEU A 165 -45.02 -5.79 -1.52
CA LEU A 165 -43.98 -6.34 -0.66
C LEU A 165 -43.03 -7.27 -1.40
N ALA A 166 -43.53 -8.11 -2.29
CA ALA A 166 -42.68 -8.99 -3.13
C ALA A 166 -41.78 -8.16 -4.04
N LEU A 167 -42.31 -7.12 -4.68
CA LEU A 167 -41.54 -6.20 -5.52
C LEU A 167 -40.51 -5.42 -4.69
N CYS A 168 -40.91 -4.94 -3.49
CA CYS A 168 -40.01 -4.29 -2.55
C CYS A 168 -38.82 -5.19 -2.18
N PHE A 169 -39.11 -6.43 -1.84
CA PHE A 169 -38.09 -7.44 -1.47
C PHE A 169 -37.13 -7.73 -2.64
N LEU A 170 -37.67 -7.88 -3.85
CA LEU A 170 -36.86 -8.08 -5.05
C LEU A 170 -35.90 -6.91 -5.30
N LEU A 171 -36.43 -5.66 -5.26
CA LEU A 171 -35.64 -4.44 -5.46
C LEU A 171 -34.61 -4.24 -4.37
N PHE A 172 -34.95 -4.60 -3.13
CA PHE A 172 -34.00 -4.58 -2.01
C PHE A 172 -32.84 -5.54 -2.22
N ILE A 173 -33.10 -6.79 -2.66
CA ILE A 173 -32.04 -7.76 -2.98
C ILE A 173 -31.12 -7.22 -4.08
N ILE A 174 -31.69 -6.64 -5.14
CA ILE A 174 -30.90 -6.04 -6.23
C ILE A 174 -30.04 -4.89 -5.69
N ASN A 175 -30.60 -4.02 -4.86
CA ASN A 175 -29.86 -2.91 -4.26
C ASN A 175 -28.70 -3.41 -3.38
N VAL A 176 -28.93 -4.41 -2.52
CA VAL A 176 -27.89 -5.05 -1.72
C VAL A 176 -26.78 -5.65 -2.60
N TYR A 177 -27.16 -6.36 -3.67
CA TYR A 177 -26.21 -6.98 -4.59
C TYR A 177 -25.31 -5.94 -5.28
N ILE A 178 -25.88 -4.85 -5.81
CA ILE A 178 -25.14 -3.75 -6.44
C ILE A 178 -24.16 -3.13 -5.46
N HIS A 179 -24.61 -2.80 -4.25
CA HIS A 179 -23.77 -2.23 -3.21
C HIS A 179 -22.66 -3.17 -2.74
N SER A 180 -22.95 -4.47 -2.66
CA SER A 180 -21.95 -5.50 -2.30
C SER A 180 -20.82 -5.56 -3.33
N ILE A 181 -21.14 -5.63 -4.62
CA ILE A 181 -20.12 -5.63 -5.69
C ILE A 181 -19.28 -4.35 -5.66
N TRP A 182 -19.92 -3.21 -5.49
CA TRP A 182 -19.22 -1.93 -5.47
C TRP A 182 -18.27 -1.80 -4.27
N THR A 183 -18.71 -2.23 -3.08
CA THR A 183 -17.88 -2.24 -1.86
C THR A 183 -16.73 -3.25 -1.98
N ALA A 184 -17.01 -4.45 -2.52
CA ALA A 184 -15.99 -5.47 -2.75
C ALA A 184 -14.87 -4.95 -3.68
N GLY A 185 -15.22 -4.26 -4.76
CA GLY A 185 -14.22 -3.68 -5.68
C GLY A 185 -13.33 -2.62 -5.04
N LYS A 186 -13.87 -1.82 -4.11
CA LYS A 186 -13.13 -0.70 -3.49
C LYS A 186 -12.34 -1.06 -2.24
N ILE A 187 -12.69 -2.14 -1.54
CA ILE A 187 -12.08 -2.50 -0.25
C ILE A 187 -11.53 -3.91 -0.28
N THR A 188 -12.36 -4.90 -0.60
CA THR A 188 -11.98 -6.32 -0.51
C THR A 188 -10.91 -6.68 -1.53
N SER A 189 -11.02 -6.18 -2.77
CA SER A 189 -10.04 -6.45 -3.82
C SER A 189 -8.65 -5.90 -3.48
N PRO A 190 -8.47 -4.60 -3.08
CA PRO A 190 -7.17 -4.09 -2.64
C PRO A 190 -6.58 -4.86 -1.46
N LEU A 191 -7.39 -5.22 -0.45
CA LEU A 191 -6.93 -6.01 0.69
C LEU A 191 -6.41 -7.39 0.27
N ARG A 192 -7.08 -8.02 -0.72
CA ARG A 192 -6.61 -9.29 -1.27
C ARG A 192 -5.26 -9.14 -1.97
N TYR A 193 -5.05 -8.07 -2.76
CA TYR A 193 -3.75 -7.78 -3.37
C TYR A 193 -2.65 -7.57 -2.34
N ILE A 194 -2.93 -6.85 -1.23
CA ILE A 194 -1.98 -6.68 -0.13
C ILE A 194 -1.64 -8.04 0.50
N SER A 195 -2.65 -8.87 0.78
CA SER A 195 -2.45 -10.21 1.35
C SER A 195 -1.62 -11.13 0.43
N GLU A 196 -1.90 -11.10 -0.88
CA GLU A 196 -1.12 -11.84 -1.89
C GLU A 196 0.33 -11.29 -1.98
N GLY A 197 0.50 -9.97 -1.89
CA GLY A 197 1.82 -9.33 -1.85
C GLY A 197 2.64 -9.77 -0.65
N ILE A 198 2.06 -9.74 0.55
CA ILE A 198 2.70 -10.23 1.78
C ILE A 198 3.12 -11.70 1.64
N ARG A 199 2.25 -12.53 1.06
CA ARG A 199 2.56 -13.94 0.81
C ARG A 199 3.71 -14.11 -0.19
N ASN A 200 3.77 -13.27 -1.22
CA ASN A 200 4.90 -13.30 -2.17
C ASN A 200 6.21 -12.93 -1.49
N VAL A 201 6.22 -11.88 -0.65
CA VAL A 201 7.40 -11.48 0.15
C VAL A 201 7.81 -12.60 1.11
N ALA A 202 6.86 -13.24 1.80
CA ALA A 202 7.15 -14.38 2.68
C ALA A 202 7.77 -15.58 1.93
N ASN A 203 7.52 -15.71 0.63
CA ASN A 203 8.11 -16.71 -0.25
C ASN A 203 9.41 -16.24 -0.94
N GLY A 204 10.02 -15.12 -0.51
CA GLY A 204 11.27 -14.60 -1.05
C GLY A 204 11.14 -13.83 -2.37
N GLN A 205 9.93 -13.47 -2.80
CA GLN A 205 9.71 -12.73 -4.04
C GLN A 205 9.68 -11.22 -3.77
N PHE A 206 10.82 -10.66 -3.36
CA PHE A 206 10.93 -9.26 -2.92
C PHE A 206 10.79 -8.23 -4.05
N TYR A 207 10.98 -8.64 -5.32
CA TYR A 207 10.89 -7.77 -6.49
C TYR A 207 9.46 -7.35 -6.86
N LYS A 208 8.44 -8.03 -6.31
CA LYS A 208 7.04 -7.73 -6.61
C LYS A 208 6.58 -6.46 -5.88
N ARG A 209 5.91 -5.57 -6.63
CA ARG A 209 5.33 -4.34 -6.12
C ARG A 209 3.81 -4.38 -6.25
N LEU A 210 3.14 -3.75 -5.31
CA LEU A 210 1.68 -3.59 -5.35
C LEU A 210 1.33 -2.34 -6.15
N HIS A 211 0.34 -2.47 -7.06
CA HIS A 211 -0.20 -1.37 -7.85
C HIS A 211 -1.71 -1.53 -7.96
N PHE A 212 -2.46 -0.71 -7.22
CA PHE A 212 -3.92 -0.63 -7.32
C PHE A 212 -4.40 0.77 -6.98
N LYS A 213 -5.59 1.13 -7.49
CA LYS A 213 -6.24 2.40 -7.14
C LYS A 213 -7.22 2.17 -6.00
N SER A 214 -7.07 2.89 -4.89
CA SER A 214 -7.93 2.76 -3.73
C SER A 214 -8.00 4.06 -2.93
N ASN A 215 -8.58 4.00 -1.73
CA ASN A 215 -8.65 5.09 -0.77
C ASN A 215 -7.26 5.44 -0.24
N TYR A 216 -7.15 6.63 0.37
CA TYR A 216 -5.89 7.16 0.89
C TYR A 216 -5.16 6.17 1.82
N GLU A 217 -5.88 5.54 2.77
CA GLU A 217 -5.28 4.61 3.74
C GLU A 217 -4.74 3.35 3.06
N LEU A 218 -5.46 2.80 2.08
CA LEU A 218 -5.00 1.62 1.34
C LEU A 218 -3.88 1.96 0.36
N GLN A 219 -3.84 3.19 -0.18
CA GLN A 219 -2.70 3.68 -0.96
C GLN A 219 -1.45 3.86 -0.07
N GLN A 220 -1.62 4.38 1.15
CA GLN A 220 -0.53 4.49 2.11
C GLN A 220 0.01 3.10 2.51
N LEU A 221 -0.87 2.11 2.72
CA LEU A 221 -0.46 0.72 2.94
C LEU A 221 0.31 0.13 1.75
N GLN A 222 -0.15 0.40 0.52
CA GLN A 222 0.57 0.02 -0.70
C GLN A 222 1.97 0.61 -0.74
N GLU A 223 2.11 1.91 -0.44
CA GLU A 223 3.39 2.62 -0.44
C GLU A 223 4.34 2.05 0.62
N GLN A 224 3.85 1.86 1.86
CA GLN A 224 4.65 1.27 2.94
C GLN A 224 5.07 -0.18 2.63
N PHE A 225 4.18 -0.96 2.03
CA PHE A 225 4.52 -2.29 1.55
C PHE A 225 5.63 -2.27 0.49
N ASN A 226 5.54 -1.36 -0.50
CA ASN A 226 6.53 -1.26 -1.56
C ASN A 226 7.90 -0.82 -1.03
N ILE A 227 7.95 0.12 -0.08
CA ILE A 227 9.18 0.53 0.63
C ILE A 227 9.78 -0.65 1.42
N MET A 228 8.94 -1.42 2.11
CA MET A 228 9.40 -2.62 2.83
C MET A 228 9.99 -3.66 1.86
N ALA A 229 9.28 -3.94 0.75
CA ALA A 229 9.73 -4.90 -0.26
C ALA A 229 11.05 -4.47 -0.91
N GLU A 230 11.24 -3.17 -1.18
CA GLU A 230 12.49 -2.59 -1.69
C GLU A 230 13.66 -2.81 -0.74
N LYS A 231 13.47 -2.47 0.55
CA LYS A 231 14.51 -2.70 1.56
C LYS A 231 14.88 -4.18 1.74
N LEU A 232 13.89 -5.07 1.64
CA LEU A 232 14.16 -6.52 1.69
C LEU A 232 14.91 -7.01 0.46
N GLU A 233 14.58 -6.48 -0.73
CA GLU A 233 15.29 -6.80 -1.97
C GLU A 233 16.74 -6.34 -1.94
N GLU A 234 16.99 -5.10 -1.47
CA GLU A 234 18.34 -4.56 -1.25
C GLU A 234 19.13 -5.42 -0.26
N ALA A 235 18.56 -5.75 0.88
CA ALA A 235 19.21 -6.57 1.90
C ALA A 235 19.55 -7.98 1.39
N GLU A 236 18.69 -8.61 0.60
CA GLU A 236 18.93 -9.92 0.00
C GLU A 236 20.03 -9.85 -1.10
N MET A 237 20.04 -8.77 -1.89
CA MET A 237 21.11 -8.53 -2.85
C MET A 237 22.46 -8.36 -2.17
N GLU A 238 22.53 -7.53 -1.12
CA GLU A 238 23.76 -7.34 -0.32
C GLU A 238 24.24 -8.65 0.30
N LYS A 239 23.33 -9.42 0.89
CA LYS A 239 23.64 -10.74 1.44
C LYS A 239 24.21 -11.68 0.40
N LYS A 240 23.57 -11.75 -0.77
CA LYS A 240 24.02 -12.61 -1.87
C LYS A 240 25.42 -12.20 -2.38
N GLN A 241 25.67 -10.89 -2.54
CA GLN A 241 26.99 -10.37 -2.92
C GLN A 241 28.06 -10.74 -1.88
N LEU A 242 27.72 -10.66 -0.59
CA LEU A 242 28.63 -11.05 0.48
C LEU A 242 28.94 -12.55 0.44
N GLU A 243 27.92 -13.39 0.25
CA GLU A 243 28.08 -14.86 0.10
C GLU A 243 28.94 -15.22 -1.12
N GLU A 244 28.70 -14.59 -2.26
CA GLU A 244 29.50 -14.79 -3.47
C GLU A 244 30.95 -14.32 -3.29
N SER A 245 31.18 -13.20 -2.60
CA SER A 245 32.53 -12.71 -2.27
C SER A 245 33.25 -13.68 -1.35
N LYS A 246 32.59 -14.18 -0.31
CA LYS A 246 33.12 -15.18 0.60
C LYS A 246 33.49 -16.49 -0.14
N GLN A 247 32.63 -16.94 -1.03
CA GLN A 247 32.89 -18.16 -1.82
C GLN A 247 34.10 -17.98 -2.73
N ARG A 248 34.22 -16.83 -3.43
CA ARG A 248 35.40 -16.51 -4.26
C ARG A 248 36.67 -16.49 -3.42
N MET A 249 36.64 -15.84 -2.27
CA MET A 249 37.75 -15.78 -1.34
C MET A 249 38.26 -17.18 -0.95
N LEU A 250 37.37 -18.13 -0.65
CA LEU A 250 37.73 -19.51 -0.30
C LEU A 250 38.44 -20.24 -1.45
N VAL A 251 37.99 -20.01 -2.70
CA VAL A 251 38.61 -20.58 -3.90
C VAL A 251 40.03 -20.02 -4.09
N ASP A 252 40.19 -18.70 -3.96
CA ASP A 252 41.47 -18.01 -4.12
C ASP A 252 42.48 -18.46 -3.04
N ILE A 253 42.06 -18.57 -1.76
CA ILE A 253 42.89 -19.14 -0.67
C ILE A 253 43.36 -20.54 -1.05
N SER A 254 42.46 -21.40 -1.50
CA SER A 254 42.79 -22.78 -1.82
C SER A 254 43.84 -22.85 -2.97
N HIS A 255 43.68 -22.00 -3.99
CA HIS A 255 44.59 -21.91 -5.11
C HIS A 255 46.00 -21.42 -4.67
N ASP A 256 46.04 -20.33 -3.91
CA ASP A 256 47.29 -19.67 -3.50
C ASP A 256 48.06 -20.46 -2.43
N LEU A 257 47.38 -21.30 -1.64
CA LEU A 257 48.03 -22.28 -0.78
C LEU A 257 48.56 -23.49 -1.54
N LYS A 258 47.81 -24.00 -2.53
CA LYS A 258 48.19 -25.20 -3.30
C LYS A 258 49.50 -25.01 -4.08
N THR A 259 49.67 -23.85 -4.68
CA THR A 259 50.87 -23.57 -5.52
C THR A 259 52.20 -23.68 -4.77
N PRO A 260 52.43 -22.98 -3.64
CA PRO A 260 53.69 -23.12 -2.89
C PRO A 260 53.86 -24.51 -2.27
N ILE A 261 52.73 -25.14 -1.77
CA ILE A 261 52.82 -26.49 -1.20
C ILE A 261 53.25 -27.50 -2.27
N THR A 262 52.67 -27.46 -3.48
CA THR A 262 53.09 -28.34 -4.57
C THR A 262 54.55 -28.12 -4.96
N SER A 263 55.02 -26.86 -4.95
CA SER A 263 56.42 -26.53 -5.22
C SER A 263 57.34 -27.11 -4.11
N ILE A 264 57.01 -26.96 -2.84
CA ILE A 264 57.72 -27.53 -1.69
C ILE A 264 57.84 -29.05 -1.87
N GLN A 265 56.69 -29.71 -2.14
CA GLN A 265 56.64 -31.16 -2.33
C GLN A 265 57.56 -31.61 -3.48
N GLY A 266 57.50 -30.94 -4.65
CA GLY A 266 58.34 -31.25 -5.79
C GLY A 266 59.85 -31.09 -5.51
N TYR A 267 60.22 -30.03 -4.77
CA TYR A 267 61.61 -29.84 -4.36
C TYR A 267 62.09 -30.93 -3.37
N ILE A 268 61.27 -31.31 -2.42
CA ILE A 268 61.57 -32.39 -1.46
C ILE A 268 61.74 -33.72 -2.21
N GLU A 269 60.83 -34.06 -3.12
CA GLU A 269 60.94 -35.27 -3.95
C GLU A 269 62.23 -35.30 -4.82
N ALA A 270 62.57 -34.16 -5.41
CA ALA A 270 63.79 -34.04 -6.18
C ALA A 270 65.10 -34.27 -5.36
N LEU A 271 65.10 -33.74 -4.12
CA LEU A 271 66.18 -33.97 -3.16
C LEU A 271 66.25 -35.45 -2.71
N GLN A 272 65.06 -36.05 -2.36
CA GLN A 272 65.00 -37.45 -1.95
C GLN A 272 65.46 -38.46 -3.02
N ARG A 273 65.10 -38.18 -4.28
CA ARG A 273 65.50 -39.03 -5.42
C ARG A 273 66.95 -38.80 -5.88
N GLY A 274 67.68 -37.92 -5.22
CA GLY A 274 69.05 -37.62 -5.58
C GLY A 274 69.26 -36.89 -6.92
N LEU A 275 68.18 -36.26 -7.44
CA LEU A 275 68.21 -35.50 -8.71
C LEU A 275 68.98 -34.21 -8.60
N ILE A 276 69.23 -33.72 -7.38
CA ILE A 276 70.05 -32.55 -7.10
C ILE A 276 71.28 -33.00 -6.33
N THR A 277 72.38 -33.17 -7.08
CA THR A 277 73.68 -33.72 -6.56
C THR A 277 74.64 -32.62 -6.11
N ASP A 278 74.58 -31.44 -6.71
CA ASP A 278 75.47 -30.31 -6.40
C ASP A 278 75.05 -29.67 -5.04
N GLU A 279 76.06 -29.53 -4.13
CA GLU A 279 75.83 -29.00 -2.77
C GLU A 279 75.33 -27.54 -2.76
N LYS A 280 75.79 -26.71 -3.73
CA LYS A 280 75.29 -25.34 -3.84
C LYS A 280 73.78 -25.32 -4.24
N LYS A 281 73.41 -26.22 -5.18
CA LYS A 281 72.04 -26.37 -5.64
C LYS A 281 71.16 -26.96 -4.50
N LYS A 282 71.71 -27.93 -3.72
CA LYS A 282 70.94 -28.43 -2.52
C LYS A 282 70.67 -27.31 -1.54
N LYS A 283 71.65 -26.49 -1.20
CA LYS A 283 71.49 -25.35 -0.31
C LYS A 283 70.43 -24.36 -0.84
N SER A 284 70.58 -23.96 -2.11
CA SER A 284 69.59 -23.05 -2.73
C SER A 284 68.17 -23.64 -2.76
N THR A 285 68.04 -24.94 -3.00
CA THR A 285 66.75 -25.62 -3.00
C THR A 285 66.13 -25.63 -1.59
N LEU A 286 66.92 -25.86 -0.53
CA LEU A 286 66.51 -25.77 0.85
C LEU A 286 66.04 -24.33 1.25
N ASP A 287 66.78 -23.31 0.78
CA ASP A 287 66.42 -21.91 0.97
C ASP A 287 65.11 -21.58 0.24
N LEU A 288 64.86 -22.13 -0.95
CA LEU A 288 63.58 -21.99 -1.66
C LEU A 288 62.44 -22.66 -0.89
N ILE A 289 62.62 -23.89 -0.38
CA ILE A 289 61.64 -24.59 0.45
C ILE A 289 61.31 -23.74 1.67
N HIS A 290 62.32 -23.22 2.37
CA HIS A 290 62.14 -22.38 3.54
C HIS A 290 61.35 -21.11 3.21
N THR A 291 61.67 -20.43 2.12
CA THR A 291 60.97 -19.24 1.66
C THR A 291 59.51 -19.53 1.31
N LYS A 292 59.24 -20.64 0.59
CA LYS A 292 57.87 -21.06 0.27
C LYS A 292 57.08 -21.46 1.51
N THR A 293 57.72 -22.10 2.48
CA THR A 293 57.08 -22.44 3.79
C THR A 293 56.70 -21.17 4.55
N LYS A 294 57.58 -20.16 4.64
CA LYS A 294 57.28 -18.87 5.23
C LYS A 294 56.07 -18.19 4.56
N LEU A 295 56.02 -18.22 3.23
CA LEU A 295 54.89 -17.67 2.46
C LEU A 295 53.57 -18.37 2.86
N VAL A 296 53.55 -19.70 2.97
CA VAL A 296 52.35 -20.46 3.41
C VAL A 296 51.93 -20.06 4.82
N ILE A 297 52.87 -19.92 5.75
CA ILE A 297 52.60 -19.47 7.13
C ILE A 297 51.96 -18.07 7.10
N THR A 298 52.57 -17.12 6.39
CA THR A 298 52.03 -15.75 6.28
C THR A 298 50.63 -15.73 5.68
N LEU A 299 50.35 -16.54 4.64
CA LEU A 299 49.03 -16.66 4.04
C LEU A 299 47.99 -17.15 5.08
N ILE A 300 48.34 -18.18 5.85
CA ILE A 300 47.43 -18.71 6.91
C ILE A 300 47.19 -17.65 7.97
N GLU A 301 48.23 -16.93 8.42
CA GLU A 301 48.10 -15.87 9.43
C GLU A 301 47.26 -14.71 8.90
N ASP A 302 47.43 -14.31 7.63
CA ASP A 302 46.62 -13.25 7.01
C ASP A 302 45.15 -13.64 6.90
N VAL A 303 44.83 -14.87 6.47
CA VAL A 303 43.46 -15.39 6.40
C VAL A 303 42.82 -15.42 7.79
N PHE A 304 43.56 -15.88 8.80
CA PHE A 304 43.07 -15.97 10.17
C PHE A 304 42.80 -14.58 10.78
N GLU A 305 43.71 -13.62 10.49
CA GLU A 305 43.52 -12.24 10.92
C GLU A 305 42.31 -11.58 10.23
N LEU A 306 42.16 -11.78 8.94
CA LEU A 306 41.03 -11.27 8.19
C LEU A 306 39.71 -11.82 8.75
N SER A 307 39.65 -13.13 8.99
CA SER A 307 38.48 -13.78 9.61
C SER A 307 38.16 -13.20 10.98
N LYS A 308 39.17 -12.90 11.81
CA LYS A 308 38.97 -12.24 13.12
C LYS A 308 38.44 -10.82 12.97
N LEU A 309 39.01 -10.04 12.06
CA LEU A 309 38.60 -8.65 11.83
C LEU A 309 37.18 -8.54 11.24
N GLU A 310 36.70 -9.54 10.48
CA GLU A 310 35.35 -9.60 9.94
C GLU A 310 34.32 -10.02 10.99
N SER A 311 34.74 -10.71 12.05
CA SER A 311 33.82 -11.10 13.12
C SER A 311 33.28 -9.88 13.89
N PRO A 312 31.95 -9.76 14.06
CA PRO A 312 31.36 -8.70 14.89
C PRO A 312 31.80 -8.78 16.35
N ASP A 313 32.01 -10.01 16.86
CA ASP A 313 32.31 -10.27 18.28
C ASP A 313 33.81 -10.19 18.59
N TYR A 314 34.64 -9.85 17.60
CA TYR A 314 36.09 -9.74 17.86
C TYR A 314 36.40 -8.55 18.76
N PRO A 315 37.02 -8.76 19.95
CA PRO A 315 37.33 -7.67 20.87
C PRO A 315 38.41 -6.77 20.28
N PHE A 316 38.03 -5.56 19.93
CA PHE A 316 38.91 -4.56 19.35
C PHE A 316 39.07 -3.38 20.31
N THR A 317 40.05 -3.50 21.24
CA THR A 317 40.31 -2.46 22.23
C THR A 317 41.18 -1.37 21.64
N LYS A 318 40.87 -0.11 21.94
CA LYS A 318 41.67 1.08 21.58
C LYS A 318 42.19 1.70 22.89
N GLU A 319 43.38 2.22 22.85
CA GLU A 319 44.02 2.93 23.95
C GLU A 319 44.40 4.33 23.54
N ARG A 320 44.40 5.28 24.44
CA ARG A 320 44.85 6.65 24.16
C ARG A 320 46.38 6.68 24.13
N LEU A 321 46.96 6.82 22.96
CA LEU A 321 48.40 6.75 22.75
C LEU A 321 48.82 7.93 21.85
N ASP A 322 50.14 8.28 21.91
CA ASP A 322 50.74 9.27 21.04
C ASP A 322 50.98 8.67 19.64
N ILE A 323 50.19 9.15 18.68
CA ILE A 323 50.32 8.73 17.26
C ILE A 323 51.61 9.28 16.62
N THR A 324 52.13 10.42 17.09
CA THR A 324 53.33 11.03 16.57
C THR A 324 54.53 10.14 16.88
N GLU A 325 54.68 9.70 18.13
CA GLU A 325 55.74 8.80 18.53
C GLU A 325 55.60 7.43 17.86
N PHE A 326 54.37 6.91 17.72
CA PHE A 326 54.09 5.66 17.00
C PHE A 326 54.60 5.71 15.57
N ILE A 327 54.28 6.76 14.79
CA ILE A 327 54.71 6.93 13.40
C ILE A 327 56.23 7.14 13.32
N ARG A 328 56.81 7.84 14.31
CA ARG A 328 58.28 8.07 14.39
C ARG A 328 59.03 6.73 14.57
N GLN A 329 58.56 5.87 15.46
CA GLN A 329 59.14 4.54 15.64
C GLN A 329 59.04 3.69 14.35
N MET A 330 57.94 3.68 13.69
CA MET A 330 57.79 3.00 12.39
C MET A 330 58.73 3.54 11.34
N ALA A 331 58.90 4.86 11.26
CA ALA A 331 59.85 5.49 10.32
C ALA A 331 61.29 5.01 10.56
N ILE A 332 61.74 4.94 11.82
CA ILE A 332 63.07 4.45 12.21
C ILE A 332 63.26 2.98 11.77
N GLU A 333 62.26 2.12 12.04
CA GLU A 333 62.33 0.70 11.69
C GLU A 333 62.46 0.47 10.18
N PHE A 334 61.70 1.20 9.36
CA PHE A 334 61.71 1.05 7.92
C PHE A 334 62.89 1.77 7.21
N TYR A 335 63.54 2.74 7.88
CA TYR A 335 64.59 3.56 7.30
C TYR A 335 65.75 2.73 6.73
N TYR A 336 66.24 1.75 7.47
CA TYR A 336 67.34 0.91 7.02
C TYR A 336 66.95 0.04 5.82
N SER A 337 65.74 -0.49 5.77
CA SER A 337 65.25 -1.32 4.68
C SER A 337 65.10 -0.51 3.38
N PHE A 338 64.61 0.72 3.46
CA PHE A 338 64.55 1.63 2.31
C PHE A 338 65.96 2.01 1.81
N LYS A 339 66.87 2.30 2.73
CA LYS A 339 68.26 2.64 2.42
C LYS A 339 69.01 1.48 1.76
N GLU A 340 68.84 0.28 2.24
CA GLU A 340 69.45 -0.93 1.65
C GLU A 340 68.99 -1.16 0.22
N LYS A 341 67.73 -0.85 -0.08
CA LYS A 341 67.16 -0.95 -1.43
C LYS A 341 67.43 0.29 -2.31
N ASN A 342 68.20 1.25 -1.82
CA ASN A 342 68.46 2.53 -2.51
C ASN A 342 67.19 3.31 -2.87
N ILE A 343 66.19 3.32 -2.00
CA ILE A 343 64.96 4.12 -2.09
C ILE A 343 65.17 5.38 -1.21
N ASN A 344 64.85 6.55 -1.75
CA ASN A 344 64.92 7.82 -1.02
C ASN A 344 63.73 7.97 -0.08
N PHE A 345 63.92 7.63 1.19
CA PHE A 345 62.88 7.68 2.21
C PHE A 345 62.91 9.00 2.98
N HIS A 346 61.86 9.80 2.88
CA HIS A 346 61.71 11.05 3.59
C HIS A 346 60.56 10.92 4.59
N VAL A 347 60.71 11.61 5.72
CA VAL A 347 59.72 11.58 6.82
C VAL A 347 59.35 13.01 7.18
N ASP A 348 58.03 13.27 7.25
CA ASP A 348 57.46 14.56 7.62
C ASP A 348 56.43 14.33 8.72
N ILE A 349 56.86 14.50 9.96
CA ILE A 349 56.11 14.20 11.18
C ILE A 349 56.20 15.43 12.11
N PRO A 350 55.08 15.92 12.70
CA PRO A 350 55.10 17.00 13.66
C PRO A 350 56.01 16.73 14.86
N GLU A 351 56.51 17.78 15.48
CA GLU A 351 57.26 17.68 16.74
C GLU A 351 56.36 17.44 17.94
N GLU A 352 55.14 17.94 17.86
CA GLU A 352 54.15 17.91 18.94
C GLU A 352 53.51 16.53 19.12
N GLU A 353 53.16 16.20 20.36
CA GLU A 353 52.42 14.98 20.69
C GLU A 353 50.98 15.09 20.23
N ILE A 354 50.47 14.07 19.58
CA ILE A 354 49.09 13.98 19.13
C ILE A 354 48.47 12.73 19.74
N ILE A 355 47.65 12.92 20.76
CA ILE A 355 46.98 11.80 21.51
C ILE A 355 45.66 11.45 20.83
N ILE A 356 45.56 10.23 20.28
CA ILE A 356 44.30 9.68 19.73
C ILE A 356 44.08 8.26 20.28
N SER A 357 42.84 7.74 20.08
CA SER A 357 42.49 6.40 20.50
C SER A 357 42.68 5.40 19.37
N PHE A 358 43.68 4.49 19.52
CA PHE A 358 43.93 3.44 18.53
C PHE A 358 44.44 2.14 19.16
N ASN A 359 44.36 1.05 18.40
CA ASN A 359 45.00 -0.23 18.77
C ASN A 359 46.40 -0.29 18.16
N HIS A 360 47.39 -0.24 19.02
CA HIS A 360 48.83 -0.19 18.62
C HIS A 360 49.18 -1.33 17.66
N LYS A 361 48.88 -2.57 18.02
CA LYS A 361 49.26 -3.76 17.25
C LYS A 361 48.62 -3.79 15.85
N HIS A 362 47.31 -3.51 15.78
CA HIS A 362 46.62 -3.56 14.51
C HIS A 362 46.99 -2.37 13.62
N LEU A 363 47.11 -1.16 14.19
CA LEU A 363 47.52 0.00 13.40
C LEU A 363 48.95 -0.16 12.85
N TYR A 364 49.86 -0.72 13.66
CA TYR A 364 51.20 -1.08 13.19
C TYR A 364 51.13 -1.99 11.96
N ARG A 365 50.30 -3.06 12.00
CA ARG A 365 50.13 -3.98 10.88
C ARG A 365 49.56 -3.26 9.64
N ALA A 366 48.58 -2.38 9.80
CA ALA A 366 47.97 -1.65 8.70
C ALA A 366 48.99 -0.72 7.98
N VAL A 367 49.74 0.04 8.77
CA VAL A 367 50.73 0.99 8.22
C VAL A 367 51.95 0.24 7.66
N SER A 368 52.42 -0.81 8.33
CA SER A 368 53.56 -1.64 7.86
C SER A 368 53.25 -2.33 6.53
N ASN A 369 52.01 -2.77 6.28
CA ASN A 369 51.60 -3.33 4.99
C ASN A 369 51.79 -2.31 3.86
N ILE A 370 51.42 -1.05 4.10
CA ILE A 370 51.55 0.01 3.08
C ILE A 370 53.00 0.36 2.84
N LEU A 371 53.82 0.52 3.91
CA LEU A 371 55.26 0.77 3.78
C LEU A 371 55.97 -0.38 3.11
N SER A 372 55.62 -1.63 3.45
CA SER A 372 56.16 -2.83 2.80
C SER A 372 55.82 -2.90 1.31
N ASN A 373 54.62 -2.47 0.92
CA ASN A 373 54.25 -2.36 -0.49
C ASN A 373 55.12 -1.31 -1.20
N ALA A 374 55.28 -0.12 -0.62
CA ALA A 374 56.16 0.91 -1.17
C ALA A 374 57.61 0.43 -1.28
N LEU A 375 58.08 -0.34 -0.30
CA LEU A 375 59.43 -0.94 -0.36
C LEU A 375 59.52 -2.05 -1.42
N THR A 376 58.53 -2.92 -1.53
CA THR A 376 58.60 -4.13 -2.36
C THR A 376 58.47 -3.82 -3.86
N TYR A 377 57.54 -2.97 -4.21
CA TYR A 377 57.16 -2.77 -5.61
C TYR A 377 57.88 -1.64 -6.28
N ASN A 378 58.53 -0.74 -5.57
CA ASN A 378 59.26 0.37 -6.16
C ASN A 378 60.72 0.03 -6.48
N PRO A 379 61.26 0.50 -7.63
CA PRO A 379 62.64 0.34 -7.98
C PRO A 379 63.59 1.27 -7.17
N ALA A 380 64.87 0.98 -7.20
CA ALA A 380 65.90 1.86 -6.63
C ALA A 380 65.78 3.27 -7.23
N GLY A 381 66.04 4.29 -6.43
CA GLY A 381 65.92 5.71 -6.82
C GLY A 381 64.53 6.32 -6.63
N THR A 382 63.49 5.51 -6.33
CA THR A 382 62.18 6.03 -6.01
C THR A 382 62.19 6.90 -4.75
N LEU A 383 61.43 7.97 -4.73
CA LEU A 383 61.18 8.81 -3.57
C LEU A 383 59.91 8.33 -2.87
N VAL A 384 60.04 8.02 -1.57
CA VAL A 384 58.92 7.67 -0.69
C VAL A 384 58.86 8.70 0.43
N LEU A 385 57.72 9.36 0.58
CA LEU A 385 57.42 10.31 1.65
C LEU A 385 56.41 9.68 2.62
N PHE A 386 56.82 9.53 3.89
CA PHE A 386 55.95 9.10 5.00
C PHE A 386 55.60 10.30 5.84
N GLN A 387 54.30 10.66 5.88
CA GLN A 387 53.84 11.92 6.44
C GLN A 387 52.72 11.70 7.43
N LEU A 388 52.74 12.43 8.55
CA LEU A 388 51.67 12.58 9.51
C LEU A 388 51.21 14.05 9.51
N LYS A 389 49.94 14.29 9.31
CA LYS A 389 49.30 15.62 9.44
C LYS A 389 48.17 15.60 10.44
N GLU A 390 48.14 16.62 11.29
CA GLU A 390 47.05 16.86 12.19
C GLU A 390 46.05 17.84 11.56
N GLU A 391 44.76 17.48 11.64
CA GLU A 391 43.66 18.33 11.26
C GLU A 391 42.76 18.52 12.50
N ASN A 392 41.80 19.42 12.44
CA ASN A 392 40.96 19.74 13.59
C ASN A 392 40.23 18.54 14.19
N THR A 393 39.71 17.63 13.37
CA THR A 393 38.84 16.49 13.79
C THR A 393 39.44 15.12 13.52
N TYR A 394 40.57 15.06 12.81
CA TYR A 394 41.22 13.80 12.44
C TYR A 394 42.74 13.97 12.27
N VAL A 395 43.44 12.86 12.26
CA VAL A 395 44.83 12.78 11.82
C VAL A 395 44.93 12.02 10.50
N ARG A 396 45.86 12.41 9.64
CA ARG A 396 46.10 11.82 8.34
C ARG A 396 47.49 11.27 8.27
N ILE A 397 47.60 9.96 8.03
CA ILE A 397 48.86 9.26 7.77
C ILE A 397 48.93 9.03 6.28
N SER A 398 50.00 9.47 5.61
CA SER A 398 50.15 9.34 4.17
C SER A 398 51.47 8.68 3.81
N VAL A 399 51.43 7.69 2.90
CA VAL A 399 52.61 7.11 2.25
C VAL A 399 52.51 7.47 0.76
N ILE A 400 53.47 8.28 0.28
CA ILE A 400 53.45 8.86 -1.03
C ILE A 400 54.71 8.38 -1.79
N ASP A 401 54.54 7.74 -2.94
CA ASP A 401 55.67 7.35 -3.79
C ASP A 401 55.52 7.86 -5.23
N ASN A 402 56.67 8.09 -5.90
CA ASN A 402 56.77 8.41 -7.32
C ASN A 402 57.27 7.23 -8.15
N GLY A 403 56.96 6.00 -7.74
CA GLY A 403 57.42 4.77 -8.32
C GLY A 403 56.66 4.32 -9.58
N ILE A 404 56.47 3.01 -9.72
CA ILE A 404 55.85 2.41 -10.91
C ILE A 404 54.34 2.72 -11.08
N GLY A 405 53.71 3.24 -10.03
CA GLY A 405 52.26 3.50 -10.02
C GLY A 405 51.41 2.25 -9.94
N ILE A 406 50.09 2.44 -9.99
CA ILE A 406 49.09 1.39 -9.94
C ILE A 406 48.22 1.47 -11.20
N SER A 407 48.06 0.34 -11.90
CA SER A 407 47.24 0.25 -13.11
C SER A 407 45.79 0.62 -12.85
N ASP A 408 45.14 1.38 -13.75
CA ASP A 408 43.73 1.77 -13.65
C ASP A 408 42.81 0.58 -13.53
N SER A 409 43.18 -0.58 -14.09
CA SER A 409 42.35 -1.80 -14.05
C SER A 409 42.15 -2.38 -12.64
N ILE A 410 43.06 -2.04 -11.69
CA ILE A 410 43.02 -2.59 -10.32
C ILE A 410 42.78 -1.53 -9.25
N LYS A 411 42.84 -0.23 -9.57
CA LYS A 411 42.70 0.85 -8.58
C LYS A 411 41.45 0.71 -7.69
N GLU A 412 40.28 0.48 -8.30
CA GLU A 412 39.03 0.35 -7.59
C GLU A 412 38.95 -0.91 -6.71
N LYS A 413 39.70 -1.94 -7.08
CA LYS A 413 39.67 -3.25 -6.46
C LYS A 413 40.88 -3.56 -5.57
N ILE A 414 41.84 -2.61 -5.44
CA ILE A 414 43.11 -2.87 -4.75
C ILE A 414 42.96 -3.26 -3.28
N PHE A 415 41.84 -2.90 -2.67
CA PHE A 415 41.46 -3.27 -1.31
C PHE A 415 40.61 -4.54 -1.21
N GLU A 416 40.29 -5.18 -2.35
CA GLU A 416 39.63 -6.49 -2.35
C GLU A 416 40.64 -7.61 -2.09
N PRO A 417 40.23 -8.72 -1.43
CA PRO A 417 41.12 -9.84 -1.19
C PRO A 417 41.71 -10.40 -2.46
N PHE A 418 43.01 -10.81 -2.40
CA PHE A 418 43.76 -11.48 -3.50
C PHE A 418 43.94 -10.66 -4.76
N VAL A 419 43.61 -9.37 -4.76
CA VAL A 419 43.89 -8.50 -5.91
C VAL A 419 45.40 -8.20 -5.98
N ARG A 420 46.00 -8.47 -7.13
CA ARG A 420 47.45 -8.27 -7.39
C ARG A 420 47.62 -7.66 -8.79
N GLY A 421 48.53 -6.69 -8.93
CA GLY A 421 48.92 -6.12 -10.22
C GLY A 421 49.75 -7.10 -11.04
N ASP A 422 49.78 -6.93 -12.36
CA ASP A 422 50.52 -7.82 -13.28
C ASP A 422 52.04 -7.91 -12.99
N HIS A 423 52.62 -6.83 -12.50
CA HIS A 423 54.05 -6.80 -12.08
C HIS A 423 54.28 -7.59 -10.78
N SER A 424 53.29 -7.69 -9.89
CA SER A 424 53.39 -8.40 -8.62
C SER A 424 53.25 -9.92 -8.75
N ARG A 425 52.67 -10.42 -9.85
CA ARG A 425 52.57 -11.87 -10.14
C ARG A 425 53.94 -12.52 -10.43
N LYS A 426 54.92 -11.72 -10.86
CA LYS A 426 56.30 -12.19 -11.15
C LYS A 426 57.22 -12.12 -9.93
N SER A 427 56.89 -11.39 -8.88
CA SER A 427 57.65 -11.32 -7.64
C SER A 427 57.05 -12.27 -6.61
N ASP A 428 57.87 -13.16 -6.06
CA ASP A 428 57.48 -14.30 -5.17
C ASP A 428 56.94 -13.91 -3.76
N GLY A 429 56.45 -12.71 -3.53
CA GLY A 429 56.39 -12.24 -2.15
C GLY A 429 55.09 -11.69 -1.59
N GLY A 430 54.01 -11.50 -2.34
CA GLY A 430 52.80 -10.86 -1.80
C GLY A 430 51.59 -11.79 -1.72
N THR A 431 50.85 -11.78 -0.60
CA THR A 431 49.64 -12.58 -0.37
C THR A 431 48.41 -11.99 -1.05
N GLY A 432 48.43 -10.70 -1.43
CA GLY A 432 47.25 -9.97 -1.92
C GLY A 432 46.21 -9.68 -0.83
N LEU A 433 46.50 -10.01 0.45
CA LEU A 433 45.61 -9.79 1.60
C LEU A 433 46.00 -8.55 2.42
N GLY A 434 47.25 -8.06 2.30
CA GLY A 434 47.75 -6.99 3.14
C GLY A 434 46.95 -5.71 3.12
N LEU A 435 46.56 -5.22 1.92
CA LEU A 435 45.73 -3.99 1.80
C LEU A 435 44.29 -4.21 2.29
N THR A 436 43.74 -5.39 2.06
CA THR A 436 42.41 -5.77 2.60
C THR A 436 42.40 -5.77 4.11
N ILE A 437 43.42 -6.37 4.72
CA ILE A 437 43.62 -6.37 6.18
C ILE A 437 43.77 -4.94 6.68
N SER A 438 44.58 -4.10 6.03
CA SER A 438 44.76 -2.69 6.37
C SER A 438 43.42 -1.95 6.35
N LYS A 439 42.58 -2.13 5.30
CA LYS A 439 41.25 -1.53 5.18
C LYS A 439 40.32 -1.95 6.34
N ASN A 440 40.31 -3.24 6.69
CA ASN A 440 39.46 -3.75 7.78
C ASN A 440 39.93 -3.24 9.15
N ILE A 441 41.24 -3.17 9.37
CA ILE A 441 41.79 -2.57 10.59
C ILE A 441 41.39 -1.11 10.72
N ILE A 442 41.56 -0.31 9.67
CA ILE A 442 41.24 1.10 9.70
C ILE A 442 39.71 1.30 9.87
N LYS A 443 38.88 0.48 9.22
CA LYS A 443 37.42 0.46 9.46
C LYS A 443 37.07 0.15 10.92
N LYS A 444 37.73 -0.81 11.55
CA LYS A 444 37.55 -1.10 13.00
C LYS A 444 37.99 0.06 13.90
N HIS A 445 38.91 0.89 13.46
CA HIS A 445 39.27 2.15 14.13
C HIS A 445 38.21 3.25 13.92
N GLY A 446 37.23 3.07 13.03
CA GLY A 446 36.27 4.11 12.63
C GLY A 446 36.88 5.10 11.63
N GLY A 447 38.02 4.77 11.03
CA GLY A 447 38.74 5.59 10.06
C GLY A 447 38.44 5.20 8.62
N GLN A 448 39.19 5.83 7.69
CA GLN A 448 39.13 5.59 6.24
C GLN A 448 40.52 5.39 5.67
N ILE A 449 40.63 4.54 4.66
CA ILE A 449 41.87 4.37 3.85
C ILE A 449 41.51 4.57 2.41
N GLU A 450 42.30 5.39 1.73
CA GLU A 450 42.07 5.80 0.33
C GLU A 450 43.36 5.69 -0.49
N LEU A 451 43.18 5.49 -1.78
CA LEU A 451 44.27 5.51 -2.78
C LEU A 451 44.00 6.67 -3.74
N ASP A 452 45.00 7.56 -3.87
CA ASP A 452 45.05 8.54 -4.95
C ASP A 452 46.28 8.29 -5.83
N THR A 453 46.07 8.29 -7.13
CA THR A 453 47.11 8.10 -8.14
C THR A 453 47.21 9.28 -9.09
N SER A 454 46.76 10.46 -8.65
CA SER A 454 46.85 11.69 -9.42
C SER A 454 48.31 12.18 -9.56
N MET A 455 48.59 12.92 -10.62
CA MET A 455 49.89 13.55 -10.88
C MET A 455 51.10 12.58 -10.95
N GLY A 456 50.88 11.30 -11.33
CA GLY A 456 51.98 10.32 -11.48
C GLY A 456 52.59 9.88 -10.14
N LYS A 457 51.90 10.02 -9.05
CA LYS A 457 52.29 9.56 -7.71
C LYS A 457 51.27 8.54 -7.20
N THR A 458 51.74 7.61 -6.38
CA THR A 458 50.87 6.73 -5.59
C THR A 458 50.76 7.27 -4.19
N VAL A 459 49.57 7.56 -3.72
CA VAL A 459 49.28 8.12 -2.40
C VAL A 459 48.31 7.21 -1.66
N PHE A 460 48.79 6.49 -0.64
CA PHE A 460 47.91 5.84 0.31
C PHE A 460 47.68 6.77 1.50
N GLN A 461 46.44 7.06 1.78
CA GLN A 461 46.02 7.91 2.88
C GLN A 461 45.17 7.14 3.89
N ILE A 462 45.56 7.21 5.18
CA ILE A 462 44.78 6.72 6.31
C ILE A 462 44.28 7.92 7.08
N THR A 463 42.98 8.01 7.32
CA THR A 463 42.35 9.03 8.17
C THR A 463 41.80 8.37 9.41
N LEU A 464 42.22 8.86 10.60
CA LEU A 464 41.75 8.42 11.92
C LEU A 464 41.10 9.61 12.63
N PHE A 465 39.91 9.46 13.11
CA PHE A 465 39.19 10.50 13.86
C PHE A 465 39.68 10.55 15.32
N LYS A 466 39.78 11.80 15.87
CA LYS A 466 40.21 12.07 17.23
C LYS A 466 39.20 11.64 18.29
#